data_211901c2de929a9518e054d00a2c73ea
#
_entry.id   211901c2de929a9518e054d00a2c73ea
#
_cell.length_a   1.000
_cell.length_b   1.000
_cell.length_c   1.000
_cell.angle_alpha   90.00
_cell.angle_beta   90.00
_cell.angle_gamma   90.00
#
_symmetry.space_group_name_H-M   'P 1'
#
loop_
_entity.id
_entity.type
_entity.pdbx_description
1 polymer ?
#
loop_
_entity_poly.entity_id
_entity_poly.type
_entity_poly.pdbx_seq_one_letter_code
_entity_poly.pdbx_strand_id
1 'polypeptide(L)'
;THIRTFFADFRVELPPSLQNQFDLVFTDPPYSEDGVGLFLQRAICALNERDFTRIVLAYGYGEQQTSLGYRVQSVLHQLRLLNEAIWPRFNHYTGAPSLGQRSDLYILRPTRRSMAAAQRKSFGDAIYTQGKSARESTHLSVPEPLLEQMRTCISAWPTDHPLYVAPPHTPDAAQC
;
A
#
# COMPACT_ATOMS: atom_id res chain seq x y z
N THR A 1 24.69 3.43 3.39
CA THR A 1 23.31 3.39 2.85
C THR A 1 22.41 4.08 3.86
N HIS A 2 21.76 5.19 3.48
CA HIS A 2 20.86 5.90 4.39
C HIS A 2 19.42 5.50 4.07
N ILE A 3 18.79 4.74 4.96
CA ILE A 3 17.37 4.43 4.90
C ILE A 3 16.66 5.41 5.83
N ARG A 4 15.60 6.04 5.34
CA ARG A 4 14.68 6.85 6.13
C ARG A 4 13.32 6.18 6.11
N THR A 5 12.69 6.07 7.26
CA THR A 5 11.35 5.51 7.41
C THR A 5 10.36 6.62 7.73
N PHE A 6 9.18 6.54 7.12
CA PHE A 6 8.08 7.47 7.35
C PHE A 6 6.81 6.66 7.60
N PHE A 7 6.05 7.08 8.58
CA PHE A 7 4.69 6.56 8.76
C PHE A 7 3.74 7.36 7.87
N ALA A 8 2.92 6.66 7.07
CA ALA A 8 1.87 7.28 6.28
C ALA A 8 0.68 6.33 6.12
N ASP A 9 -0.53 6.83 6.32
CA ASP A 9 -1.75 6.14 5.93
C ASP A 9 -2.11 6.55 4.51
N PHE A 10 -2.00 5.63 3.56
CA PHE A 10 -2.26 5.93 2.15
C PHE A 10 -3.74 6.20 1.83
N ARG A 11 -4.66 5.87 2.73
CA ARG A 11 -6.08 6.28 2.63
C ARG A 11 -6.24 7.78 2.77
N VAL A 12 -5.35 8.39 3.55
CA VAL A 12 -5.16 9.84 3.60
C VAL A 12 -4.23 10.27 2.47
N GLU A 13 -3.89 11.51 2.36
CA GLU A 13 -2.93 11.98 1.37
C GLU A 13 -1.48 11.62 1.72
N LEU A 14 -0.63 11.52 0.69
CA LEU A 14 0.79 11.39 0.90
C LEU A 14 1.33 12.67 1.57
N PRO A 15 2.17 12.56 2.63
CA PRO A 15 2.78 13.75 3.26
C PRO A 15 3.44 14.67 2.22
N PRO A 16 3.27 15.99 2.31
CA PRO A 16 3.85 16.93 1.33
C PRO A 16 5.36 16.78 1.13
N SER A 17 6.08 16.38 2.18
CA SER A 17 7.53 16.13 2.11
C SER A 17 7.92 14.93 1.25
N LEU A 18 6.97 14.08 0.87
CA LEU A 18 7.19 12.90 0.03
C LEU A 18 6.59 13.07 -1.37
N GLN A 19 5.90 14.19 -1.65
CA GLN A 19 5.33 14.45 -2.97
C GLN A 19 6.40 15.03 -3.91
N ASN A 20 6.39 14.58 -5.17
CA ASN A 20 7.29 15.04 -6.24
C ASN A 20 8.79 14.92 -5.90
N GLN A 21 9.19 13.90 -5.14
CA GLN A 21 10.57 13.77 -4.64
C GLN A 21 11.36 12.65 -5.31
N PHE A 22 10.71 11.64 -5.86
CA PHE A 22 11.38 10.39 -6.22
C PHE A 22 11.44 10.16 -7.73
N ASP A 23 12.51 9.51 -8.17
CA ASP A 23 12.67 9.08 -9.57
C ASP A 23 12.09 7.66 -9.77
N LEU A 24 12.06 6.85 -8.70
CA LEU A 24 11.59 5.49 -8.69
C LEU A 24 10.76 5.21 -7.45
N VAL A 25 9.61 4.58 -7.62
CA VAL A 25 8.80 4.06 -6.52
C VAL A 25 8.61 2.56 -6.70
N PHE A 26 8.92 1.78 -5.66
CA PHE A 26 8.55 0.37 -5.58
C PHE A 26 7.32 0.24 -4.67
N THR A 27 6.36 -0.61 -5.07
CA THR A 27 5.15 -0.85 -4.27
C THR A 27 4.68 -2.30 -4.41
N ASP A 28 4.22 -2.88 -3.29
CA ASP A 28 3.58 -4.19 -3.19
C ASP A 28 2.24 -4.01 -2.46
N PRO A 29 1.19 -3.58 -3.18
CA PRO A 29 -0.09 -3.21 -2.59
C PRO A 29 -0.91 -4.44 -2.18
N PRO A 30 -1.95 -4.27 -1.36
CA PRO A 30 -2.98 -5.27 -1.18
C PRO A 30 -3.60 -5.69 -2.52
N TYR A 31 -3.84 -7.00 -2.73
CA TYR A 31 -4.29 -7.57 -4.01
C TYR A 31 -5.79 -7.35 -4.24
N SER A 32 -6.21 -6.10 -4.21
CA SER A 32 -7.55 -5.64 -4.56
C SER A 32 -7.49 -4.52 -5.59
N GLU A 33 -8.57 -4.29 -6.29
CA GLU A 33 -8.68 -3.17 -7.25
C GLU A 33 -8.40 -1.83 -6.55
N ASP A 34 -9.08 -1.59 -5.43
CA ASP A 34 -8.91 -0.36 -4.65
C ASP A 34 -7.52 -0.25 -4.01
N GLY A 35 -6.98 -1.36 -3.49
CA GLY A 35 -5.64 -1.39 -2.91
C GLY A 35 -4.57 -1.03 -3.94
N VAL A 36 -4.57 -1.69 -5.09
CA VAL A 36 -3.64 -1.39 -6.19
C VAL A 36 -3.83 0.05 -6.67
N GLY A 37 -5.09 0.49 -6.84
CA GLY A 37 -5.41 1.83 -7.30
C GLY A 37 -4.89 2.90 -6.35
N LEU A 38 -5.14 2.77 -5.06
CA LEU A 38 -4.71 3.71 -4.04
C LEU A 38 -3.18 3.81 -3.96
N PHE A 39 -2.49 2.66 -3.92
CA PHE A 39 -1.04 2.64 -3.85
C PHE A 39 -0.38 3.22 -5.10
N LEU A 40 -0.90 2.93 -6.29
CA LEU A 40 -0.43 3.54 -7.53
C LEU A 40 -0.70 5.05 -7.58
N GLN A 41 -1.83 5.50 -7.07
CA GLN A 41 -2.14 6.91 -6.95
C GLN A 41 -1.10 7.63 -6.07
N ARG A 42 -0.73 7.06 -4.92
CA ARG A 42 0.31 7.62 -4.04
C ARG A 42 1.68 7.55 -4.69
N ALA A 43 1.98 6.46 -5.41
CA ALA A 43 3.22 6.34 -6.17
C ALA A 43 3.35 7.44 -7.24
N ILE A 44 2.29 7.74 -7.99
CA ILE A 44 2.29 8.83 -8.97
C ILE A 44 2.55 10.18 -8.29
N CYS A 45 1.89 10.44 -7.16
CA CYS A 45 2.09 11.68 -6.39
C CYS A 45 3.51 11.81 -5.81
N ALA A 46 4.18 10.70 -5.52
CA ALA A 46 5.53 10.67 -4.98
C ALA A 46 6.61 10.94 -6.04
N LEU A 47 6.34 10.54 -7.29
CA LEU A 47 7.28 10.72 -8.40
C LEU A 47 7.43 12.19 -8.78
N ASN A 48 8.65 12.58 -9.09
CA ASN A 48 8.93 13.90 -9.69
C ASN A 48 8.48 13.93 -11.16
N GLU A 49 8.48 15.11 -11.76
CA GLU A 49 7.98 15.35 -13.14
C GLU A 49 9.00 15.00 -14.26
N ARG A 50 10.02 14.20 -13.97
CA ARG A 50 11.05 13.87 -14.96
C ARG A 50 10.63 12.70 -15.87
N ASP A 51 11.07 12.72 -17.11
CA ASP A 51 10.69 11.73 -18.13
C ASP A 51 11.17 10.29 -17.85
N PHE A 52 12.16 10.11 -16.97
CA PHE A 52 12.72 8.79 -16.65
C PHE A 52 12.15 8.14 -15.40
N THR A 53 11.13 8.74 -14.76
CA THR A 53 10.51 8.18 -13.56
C THR A 53 9.76 6.88 -13.83
N ARG A 54 9.79 5.96 -12.87
CA ARG A 54 9.14 4.65 -12.98
C ARG A 54 8.49 4.24 -11.68
N ILE A 55 7.44 3.44 -11.84
CA ILE A 55 6.84 2.69 -10.74
C ILE A 55 7.14 1.22 -10.98
N VAL A 56 7.70 0.56 -9.98
CA VAL A 56 7.86 -0.88 -9.94
C VAL A 56 6.77 -1.44 -9.04
N LEU A 57 5.85 -2.19 -9.63
CA LEU A 57 4.71 -2.77 -8.95
C LEU A 57 4.90 -4.28 -8.85
N ALA A 58 4.90 -4.80 -7.62
CA ALA A 58 4.76 -6.22 -7.36
C ALA A 58 3.26 -6.52 -7.20
N TYR A 59 2.70 -7.34 -8.09
CA TYR A 59 1.29 -7.69 -8.07
C TYR A 59 1.08 -9.06 -8.70
N GLY A 60 0.20 -9.86 -8.09
CA GLY A 60 -0.17 -11.16 -8.62
C GLY A 60 -1.65 -11.43 -8.47
N TYR A 61 -2.20 -12.22 -9.37
CA TYR A 61 -3.52 -12.79 -9.26
C TYR A 61 -3.44 -14.29 -9.50
N GLY A 62 -4.24 -15.08 -8.75
CA GLY A 62 -4.31 -16.52 -8.96
C GLY A 62 -4.98 -16.87 -10.30
N GLU A 63 -4.67 -18.01 -10.85
CA GLU A 63 -5.28 -18.52 -12.11
C GLU A 63 -6.81 -18.52 -12.05
N GLN A 64 -7.39 -18.66 -10.85
CA GLN A 64 -8.83 -18.62 -10.62
C GLN A 64 -9.40 -17.19 -10.46
N GLN A 65 -8.55 -16.17 -10.45
CA GLN A 65 -8.94 -14.77 -10.22
C GLN A 65 -8.63 -13.86 -11.40
N THR A 66 -8.82 -14.36 -12.62
CA THR A 66 -8.57 -13.59 -13.86
C THR A 66 -9.37 -12.29 -13.93
N SER A 67 -10.58 -12.27 -13.36
CA SER A 67 -11.40 -11.04 -13.25
C SER A 67 -10.73 -9.95 -12.42
N LEU A 68 -9.98 -10.30 -11.38
CA LEU A 68 -9.20 -9.36 -10.59
C LEU A 68 -8.04 -8.80 -11.42
N GLY A 69 -7.31 -9.66 -12.13
CA GLY A 69 -6.27 -9.22 -13.06
C GLY A 69 -6.79 -8.21 -14.09
N TYR A 70 -7.96 -8.48 -14.68
CA TYR A 70 -8.60 -7.57 -15.62
C TYR A 70 -8.97 -6.22 -15.00
N ARG A 71 -9.53 -6.22 -13.78
CA ARG A 71 -9.85 -4.97 -13.06
C ARG A 71 -8.61 -4.15 -12.77
N VAL A 72 -7.51 -4.79 -12.36
CA VAL A 72 -6.24 -4.09 -12.13
C VAL A 72 -5.68 -3.50 -13.43
N GLN A 73 -5.76 -4.19 -14.56
CA GLN A 73 -5.41 -3.59 -15.86
C GLN A 73 -6.25 -2.34 -16.15
N SER A 74 -7.55 -2.37 -15.82
CA SER A 74 -8.42 -1.20 -15.95
C SER A 74 -7.96 -0.04 -15.06
N VAL A 75 -7.49 -0.31 -13.83
CA VAL A 75 -6.90 0.71 -12.94
C VAL A 75 -5.66 1.33 -13.56
N LEU A 76 -4.74 0.52 -14.12
CA LEU A 76 -3.54 1.04 -14.80
C LEU A 76 -3.91 1.97 -15.95
N HIS A 77 -4.91 1.58 -16.74
CA HIS A 77 -5.43 2.41 -17.83
C HIS A 77 -6.09 3.70 -17.33
N GLN A 78 -6.90 3.64 -16.27
CA GLN A 78 -7.55 4.81 -15.67
C GLN A 78 -6.52 5.81 -15.13
N LEU A 79 -5.42 5.33 -14.53
CA LEU A 79 -4.32 6.15 -14.04
C LEU A 79 -3.34 6.59 -15.14
N ARG A 80 -3.63 6.22 -16.41
CA ARG A 80 -2.79 6.58 -17.57
C ARG A 80 -1.35 6.09 -17.44
N LEU A 81 -1.16 4.92 -16.85
CA LEU A 81 0.13 4.26 -16.75
C LEU A 81 0.38 3.38 -17.98
N LEU A 82 1.60 3.44 -18.49
CA LEU A 82 2.08 2.60 -19.58
C LEU A 82 2.83 1.41 -18.99
N ASN A 83 2.50 0.20 -19.42
CA ASN A 83 3.28 -1.00 -19.11
C ASN A 83 4.51 -1.04 -20.04
N GLU A 84 5.72 -0.88 -19.49
CA GLU A 84 6.97 -1.02 -20.24
C GLU A 84 7.50 -2.46 -20.19
N ALA A 85 7.31 -3.15 -19.05
CA ALA A 85 7.66 -4.55 -18.92
C ALA A 85 6.77 -5.25 -17.88
N ILE A 86 6.56 -6.53 -18.06
CA ILE A 86 5.93 -7.43 -17.10
C ILE A 86 6.79 -8.70 -17.04
N TRP A 87 7.28 -9.05 -15.86
CA TRP A 87 7.99 -10.30 -15.60
C TRP A 87 7.11 -11.22 -14.77
N PRO A 88 6.50 -12.24 -15.39
CA PRO A 88 5.63 -13.16 -14.68
C PRO A 88 6.38 -13.95 -13.60
N ARG A 89 5.75 -14.11 -12.43
CA ARG A 89 6.26 -14.91 -11.30
C ARG A 89 7.66 -14.52 -10.83
N PHE A 90 8.02 -13.27 -10.99
CA PHE A 90 9.34 -12.74 -10.62
C PHE A 90 9.60 -12.79 -9.11
N ASN A 91 8.61 -12.40 -8.32
CA ASN A 91 8.75 -12.34 -6.87
C ASN A 91 8.32 -13.67 -6.23
N HIS A 92 9.08 -14.10 -5.24
CA HIS A 92 8.79 -15.25 -4.40
C HIS A 92 8.77 -14.84 -2.93
N TYR A 93 7.68 -15.16 -2.24
CA TYR A 93 7.50 -14.83 -0.83
C TYR A 93 7.59 -16.09 0.02
N THR A 94 8.57 -16.16 0.92
CA THR A 94 8.73 -17.28 1.85
C THR A 94 7.77 -17.12 3.02
N GLY A 95 7.00 -18.17 3.32
CA GLY A 95 6.06 -18.17 4.45
C GLY A 95 4.71 -17.47 4.19
N ALA A 96 4.48 -16.95 3.00
CA ALA A 96 3.17 -16.38 2.65
C ALA A 96 2.12 -17.48 2.46
N PRO A 97 0.82 -17.21 2.81
CA PRO A 97 -0.28 -18.11 2.46
C PRO A 97 -0.35 -18.33 0.94
N SER A 98 -0.88 -19.47 0.53
CA SER A 98 -0.83 -19.99 -0.85
C SER A 98 -1.24 -19.02 -1.98
N LEU A 99 -2.04 -18.01 -1.70
CA LEU A 99 -2.45 -16.99 -2.68
C LEU A 99 -1.40 -15.91 -2.94
N GLY A 100 -0.36 -15.78 -2.09
CA GLY A 100 0.64 -14.73 -2.15
C GLY A 100 2.08 -15.24 -2.35
N GLN A 101 2.28 -16.52 -2.70
CA GLN A 101 3.65 -17.06 -2.82
C GLN A 101 4.44 -16.52 -4.00
N ARG A 102 3.77 -15.98 -5.02
CA ARG A 102 4.41 -15.42 -6.21
C ARG A 102 3.65 -14.21 -6.70
N SER A 103 4.38 -13.22 -7.17
CA SER A 103 3.79 -12.10 -7.91
C SER A 103 4.62 -11.77 -9.14
N ASP A 104 3.96 -11.13 -10.08
CA ASP A 104 4.58 -10.56 -11.26
C ASP A 104 5.22 -9.22 -10.91
N LEU A 105 6.27 -8.84 -11.60
CA LEU A 105 6.87 -7.53 -11.49
C LEU A 105 6.51 -6.71 -12.72
N TYR A 106 5.87 -5.58 -12.49
CA TYR A 106 5.50 -4.62 -13.52
C TYR A 106 6.44 -3.43 -13.47
N ILE A 107 6.92 -2.98 -14.61
CA ILE A 107 7.58 -1.69 -14.78
C ILE A 107 6.59 -0.77 -15.47
N LEU A 108 6.14 0.25 -14.74
CA LEU A 108 5.13 1.20 -15.18
C LEU A 108 5.76 2.56 -15.41
N ARG A 109 5.41 3.18 -16.51
CA ARG A 109 5.79 4.55 -16.83
C ARG A 109 4.59 5.47 -16.74
N PRO A 110 4.63 6.53 -15.90
CA PRO A 110 3.61 7.56 -15.91
C PRO A 110 3.62 8.32 -17.23
N THR A 111 2.43 8.68 -17.71
CA THR A 111 2.27 9.62 -18.83
C THR A 111 2.10 11.04 -18.28
N ARG A 112 2.19 12.06 -19.14
CA ARG A 112 1.93 13.46 -18.77
C ARG A 112 0.53 13.70 -18.17
N ARG A 113 -0.40 12.74 -18.34
CA ARG A 113 -1.78 12.82 -17.80
C ARG A 113 -1.96 12.01 -16.52
N SER A 114 -0.96 11.28 -16.07
CA SER A 114 -1.09 10.38 -14.89
C SER A 114 -1.33 11.16 -13.60
N MET A 115 -0.63 12.28 -13.38
CA MET A 115 -0.85 13.12 -12.20
C MET A 115 -2.30 13.65 -12.16
N ALA A 116 -2.80 14.22 -13.24
CA ALA A 116 -4.17 14.71 -13.32
C ALA A 116 -5.21 13.58 -13.19
N ALA A 117 -4.90 12.38 -13.67
CA ALA A 117 -5.76 11.21 -13.50
C ALA A 117 -5.77 10.75 -12.04
N ALA A 118 -4.62 10.69 -11.37
CA ALA A 118 -4.49 10.34 -9.96
C ALA A 118 -5.27 11.30 -9.04
N GLN A 119 -5.23 12.62 -9.32
CA GLN A 119 -5.95 13.63 -8.53
C GLN A 119 -7.47 13.57 -8.69
N ARG A 120 -7.96 13.10 -9.84
CA ARG A 120 -9.41 13.02 -10.13
C ARG A 120 -10.06 11.73 -9.67
N LYS A 121 -9.29 10.68 -9.53
CA LYS A 121 -9.79 9.35 -9.22
C LYS A 121 -9.88 9.18 -7.70
N SER A 122 -10.97 8.60 -7.24
CA SER A 122 -11.11 8.12 -5.87
C SER A 122 -11.13 6.60 -5.89
N PHE A 123 -10.37 5.99 -5.01
CA PHE A 123 -10.40 4.56 -4.73
C PHE A 123 -11.02 4.34 -3.36
N GLY A 124 -11.66 3.19 -3.16
CA GLY A 124 -12.30 2.86 -1.89
C GLY A 124 -11.28 2.65 -0.77
N ASP A 125 -11.73 2.82 0.47
CA ASP A 125 -10.90 2.62 1.66
C ASP A 125 -10.78 1.14 2.04
N ALA A 126 -11.63 0.26 1.48
CA ALA A 126 -11.63 -1.18 1.69
C ALA A 126 -10.52 -1.86 0.86
N ILE A 127 -9.27 -1.57 1.18
CA ILE A 127 -8.09 -1.99 0.41
C ILE A 127 -7.69 -3.44 0.61
N TYR A 128 -8.14 -4.10 1.69
CA TYR A 128 -7.76 -5.48 2.00
C TYR A 128 -8.79 -6.48 1.47
N THR A 129 -8.32 -7.59 0.89
CA THR A 129 -9.16 -8.64 0.30
C THR A 129 -9.53 -9.76 1.27
N GLN A 130 -8.79 -9.94 2.35
CA GLN A 130 -8.96 -11.04 3.30
C GLN A 130 -8.67 -10.60 4.74
N GLY A 131 -9.33 -11.27 5.69
CA GLY A 131 -9.18 -11.03 7.12
C GLY A 131 -10.28 -10.15 7.72
N LYS A 132 -10.29 -10.01 9.05
CA LYS A 132 -11.28 -9.18 9.78
C LYS A 132 -11.23 -7.70 9.40
N SER A 133 -10.11 -7.23 8.86
CA SER A 133 -9.90 -5.88 8.34
C SER A 133 -10.32 -5.69 6.88
N ALA A 134 -10.69 -6.74 6.15
CA ALA A 134 -11.19 -6.65 4.76
C ALA A 134 -12.63 -6.12 4.68
N ARG A 135 -13.36 -6.30 5.73
CA ARG A 135 -14.58 -5.55 6.01
C ARG A 135 -14.22 -4.64 7.16
N GLU A 136 -14.38 -3.34 7.01
CA GLU A 136 -14.47 -2.50 8.17
C GLU A 136 -15.51 -3.12 9.10
N SER A 137 -15.03 -3.89 10.06
CA SER A 137 -15.78 -4.06 11.27
C SER A 137 -15.74 -2.66 11.89
N THR A 138 -16.68 -1.82 11.45
CA THR A 138 -17.16 -0.70 12.23
C THR A 138 -17.27 -1.24 13.66
N HIS A 139 -16.40 -0.77 14.54
CA HIS A 139 -16.24 -1.20 15.93
C HIS A 139 -15.53 -2.56 16.14
N LEU A 140 -14.21 -2.58 15.98
CA LEU A 140 -13.40 -3.31 16.94
C LEU A 140 -13.56 -2.56 18.27
N SER A 141 -14.52 -2.99 19.09
CA SER A 141 -14.53 -2.63 20.50
C SER A 141 -13.28 -3.30 21.09
N VAL A 142 -12.23 -2.53 21.25
CA VAL A 142 -11.06 -2.98 22.00
C VAL A 142 -11.58 -3.31 23.39
N PRO A 143 -11.39 -4.52 23.91
CA PRO A 143 -11.85 -4.86 25.25
C PRO A 143 -11.34 -3.87 26.26
N GLU A 144 -12.19 -3.36 27.16
CA GLU A 144 -11.81 -2.33 28.13
C GLU A 144 -10.54 -2.67 28.94
N PRO A 145 -10.29 -3.96 29.33
CA PRO A 145 -9.01 -4.30 29.98
C PRO A 145 -7.78 -4.04 29.11
N LEU A 146 -7.87 -4.19 27.80
CA LEU A 146 -6.78 -3.90 26.87
C LEU A 146 -6.60 -2.39 26.67
N LEU A 147 -7.70 -1.64 26.62
CA LEU A 147 -7.66 -0.17 26.59
C LEU A 147 -6.99 0.40 27.85
N GLU A 148 -7.25 -0.18 29.02
CA GLU A 148 -6.64 0.25 30.25
C GLU A 148 -5.14 -0.07 30.30
N GLN A 149 -4.72 -1.24 29.81
CA GLN A 149 -3.31 -1.56 29.61
C GLN A 149 -2.62 -0.58 28.67
N MET A 150 -3.26 -0.26 27.54
CA MET A 150 -2.73 0.72 26.59
C MET A 150 -2.60 2.11 27.21
N ARG A 151 -3.59 2.57 28.00
CA ARG A 151 -3.53 3.86 28.73
C ARG A 151 -2.37 3.88 29.72
N THR A 152 -2.16 2.78 30.44
CA THR A 152 -1.07 2.64 31.41
C THR A 152 0.30 2.68 30.70
N CYS A 153 0.46 1.96 29.58
CA CYS A 153 1.68 1.99 28.78
C CYS A 153 1.94 3.40 28.21
N ILE A 154 0.91 4.08 27.69
CA ILE A 154 1.03 5.42 27.11
C ILE A 154 1.40 6.45 28.21
N SER A 155 0.81 6.35 29.40
CA SER A 155 1.14 7.26 30.51
C SER A 155 2.54 7.06 31.07
N ALA A 156 3.14 5.88 30.91
CA ALA A 156 4.50 5.55 31.31
C ALA A 156 5.53 5.81 30.19
N TRP A 157 5.09 6.20 28.99
CA TRP A 157 5.99 6.41 27.86
C TRP A 157 6.78 7.71 27.99
N PRO A 158 8.11 7.69 27.78
CA PRO A 158 8.91 8.90 27.79
C PRO A 158 8.45 9.89 26.69
N THR A 159 8.27 11.15 27.06
CA THR A 159 7.74 12.20 26.16
C THR A 159 8.70 12.60 25.04
N ASP A 160 9.95 12.17 25.09
CA ASP A 160 11.02 12.41 24.13
C ASP A 160 11.12 11.30 23.04
N HIS A 161 10.34 10.23 23.17
CA HIS A 161 10.27 9.16 22.18
C HIS A 161 8.96 9.19 21.40
N PRO A 162 9.00 9.09 20.06
CA PRO A 162 7.79 9.00 19.26
C PRO A 162 7.02 7.70 19.61
N LEU A 163 5.73 7.83 19.88
CA LEU A 163 4.85 6.68 20.08
C LEU A 163 4.47 6.10 18.72
N TYR A 164 4.90 4.89 18.43
CA TYR A 164 4.47 4.13 17.26
C TYR A 164 3.38 3.15 17.66
N VAL A 165 2.16 3.37 17.20
CA VAL A 165 1.07 2.40 17.35
C VAL A 165 1.16 1.42 16.18
N ALA A 166 1.62 0.20 16.44
CA ALA A 166 1.59 -0.86 15.44
C ALA A 166 0.12 -1.27 15.18
N PRO A 167 -0.25 -1.56 13.92
CA PRO A 167 -1.59 -2.10 13.65
C PRO A 167 -1.79 -3.44 14.40
N PRO A 168 -3.02 -3.75 14.85
CA PRO A 168 -3.32 -4.83 15.79
C PRO A 168 -3.05 -6.27 15.29
N HIS A 169 -2.31 -6.45 14.22
CA HIS A 169 -2.02 -7.75 13.60
C HIS A 169 -0.53 -8.11 13.50
N THR A 170 0.38 -7.31 14.06
CA THR A 170 1.77 -7.76 14.21
C THR A 170 1.90 -8.63 15.47
N PRO A 171 2.46 -9.84 15.37
CA PRO A 171 2.65 -10.74 16.52
C PRO A 171 3.42 -10.10 17.69
N ASP A 172 4.20 -9.07 17.41
CA ASP A 172 5.04 -8.37 18.40
C ASP A 172 4.29 -7.29 19.20
N ALA A 173 3.05 -6.96 18.87
CA ALA A 173 2.24 -6.02 19.66
C ALA A 173 1.82 -6.57 21.04
N ALA A 174 2.12 -7.83 21.34
CA ALA A 174 1.85 -8.48 22.62
C ALA A 174 3.04 -8.42 23.61
N GLN A 175 4.15 -7.80 23.24
CA GLN A 175 5.37 -7.71 24.07
C GLN A 175 5.74 -6.28 24.48
N CYS A 176 4.85 -5.33 24.33
CA CYS A 176 5.01 -4.00 24.93
C CYS A 176 4.21 -3.85 26.21
#